data_2680a34eb82ff638ac3f0e2053178877
#
_entry.id   2680a34eb82ff638ac3f0e2053178877
#
_cell.length_a   1.000
_cell.length_b   1.000
_cell.length_c   1.000
_cell.angle_alpha   90.00
_cell.angle_beta   90.00
_cell.angle_gamma   90.00
#
_symmetry.space_group_name_H-M   'P 1'
#
loop_
_entity.id
_entity.type
_entity.pdbx_description
1 polymer ?
#
loop_
_entity_poly.entity_id
_entity_poly.type
_entity_poly.pdbx_seq_one_letter_code
_entity_poly.pdbx_strand_id
1 'polypeptide(L)'
;MLLPSLLLFALQQEPVYPEGVGISRALSPAEVAWMAANPPDPGGRAATAPPSGPVHCVAEYEPMEGILIAWEGTGGQNTVLAKMAKFVTTTGNGKVYCVVDSTSEKNSASSTISNQGADMNKVEFIVKRTDTIWIRDYGPRYVYQGDCRSIIDHDYNRPRNNDNAFSAFFSGHKNQAWYDHDLEHGGGNFHLDALGYGYATKLILNENGNKSEAQIKQVFQDFQNLDTTILDAFPTSVDSTQHLDMWMQITGDNTVVISDWPAQPGTTQDIICDAAAIDMAARGYQVFRTPARRTSGWSGNHYTYTNVVMFNNIVMIPTYTNNQVSSYNAQALATWQQACPNKTIIQINSDAVVSYAGVLHCIMMHVPPNSGGANPTAYLVQPNSGTFNPGDAVDVEWISDDDEGVSSAKLQFSDDGGSSWSTVANNLGTSGTYTWSVPSVSTSQGLLRLVVNDLDGNSGNDVCDNALVIGGGSSTAQLIPYGTGKTGSLGVPVLGASALPVLGTPVTLQVSNGLPNGNGWLIAGPRKKSSSFDGGTVLVDYQNTYNISFSAAGQGGLAATVPSDPSLAGLSWFWQAWIENDPVASGQGWTCSNGLETVLGY
;
A
#
# COMPACT_ATOMS: atom_id res chain seq x y z
N MET A 1 -12.15 61.89 -19.78
CA MET A 1 -10.87 61.14 -19.84
C MET A 1 -10.78 60.24 -18.61
N LEU A 2 -11.19 59.01 -18.77
CA LEU A 2 -11.03 57.98 -17.75
C LEU A 2 -9.72 57.24 -18.07
N LEU A 3 -8.73 57.36 -17.17
CA LEU A 3 -7.52 56.54 -17.24
C LEU A 3 -7.90 55.08 -16.89
N PRO A 4 -7.46 54.12 -17.70
CA PRO A 4 -7.57 52.72 -17.28
C PRO A 4 -6.51 52.46 -16.21
N SER A 5 -6.96 52.04 -15.02
CA SER A 5 -6.11 51.46 -13.98
C SER A 5 -5.47 50.20 -14.55
N LEU A 6 -4.20 50.27 -14.94
CA LEU A 6 -3.38 49.08 -15.14
C LEU A 6 -3.22 48.42 -13.78
N LEU A 7 -3.96 47.33 -13.52
CA LEU A 7 -3.57 46.36 -12.53
C LEU A 7 -2.24 45.73 -12.99
N LEU A 8 -1.13 46.20 -12.44
CA LEU A 8 0.11 45.43 -12.48
C LEU A 8 -0.16 44.14 -11.64
N PHE A 9 -0.43 43.06 -12.32
CA PHE A 9 -0.16 41.73 -11.74
C PHE A 9 1.36 41.68 -11.61
N ALA A 10 1.88 41.94 -10.41
CA ALA A 10 3.22 41.54 -10.07
C ALA A 10 3.24 40.01 -10.24
N LEU A 11 4.00 39.54 -11.22
CA LEU A 11 4.32 38.10 -11.33
C LEU A 11 4.92 37.73 -9.98
N GLN A 12 4.17 36.97 -9.16
CA GLN A 12 4.70 36.48 -7.92
C GLN A 12 5.81 35.52 -8.29
N GLN A 13 6.99 35.75 -7.72
CA GLN A 13 8.15 34.91 -7.95
C GLN A 13 7.87 33.52 -7.32
N GLU A 14 8.20 32.47 -8.05
CA GLU A 14 8.12 31.10 -7.55
C GLU A 14 8.87 30.99 -6.22
N PRO A 15 8.32 30.27 -5.23
CA PRO A 15 8.99 30.04 -3.96
C PRO A 15 10.36 29.39 -4.16
N VAL A 16 11.36 29.86 -3.42
CA VAL A 16 12.73 29.34 -3.46
C VAL A 16 13.04 28.67 -2.14
N TYR A 17 13.63 27.48 -2.21
CA TYR A 17 13.99 26.65 -1.07
C TYR A 17 15.51 26.53 -0.97
N PRO A 18 16.19 27.40 -0.18
CA PRO A 18 17.64 27.37 -0.04
C PRO A 18 18.10 26.18 0.80
N GLU A 19 19.17 25.53 0.38
CA GLU A 19 19.83 24.48 1.12
C GLU A 19 20.25 24.90 2.55
N GLY A 20 20.11 23.99 3.52
CA GLY A 20 20.51 24.21 4.91
C GLY A 20 19.60 25.16 5.69
N VAL A 21 18.55 25.65 5.08
CA VAL A 21 17.51 26.44 5.73
C VAL A 21 16.34 25.55 6.11
N GLY A 22 15.93 25.58 7.38
CA GLY A 22 14.76 24.80 7.83
C GLY A 22 13.48 25.35 7.20
N ILE A 23 12.93 24.58 6.28
CA ILE A 23 11.62 24.88 5.65
C ILE A 23 10.53 24.19 6.48
N SER A 24 9.49 24.96 6.84
CA SER A 24 8.35 24.41 7.57
C SER A 24 7.56 23.43 6.71
N ARG A 25 7.03 22.37 7.32
CA ARG A 25 6.02 21.49 6.69
C ARG A 25 4.72 22.22 6.36
N ALA A 26 4.36 23.19 7.20
CA ALA A 26 3.25 24.09 6.94
C ALA A 26 3.55 25.04 5.77
N LEU A 27 2.52 25.41 5.03
CA LEU A 27 2.63 26.44 3.98
C LEU A 27 3.09 27.78 4.58
N SER A 28 4.10 28.36 3.99
CA SER A 28 4.49 29.75 4.26
C SER A 28 3.51 30.73 3.61
N PRO A 29 3.42 31.99 4.09
CA PRO A 29 2.61 33.00 3.44
C PRO A 29 2.95 33.23 1.96
N ALA A 30 4.22 33.04 1.57
CA ALA A 30 4.66 33.15 0.18
C ALA A 30 4.13 32.00 -0.67
N GLU A 31 4.18 30.75 -0.18
CA GLU A 31 3.61 29.59 -0.86
C GLU A 31 2.09 29.73 -1.02
N VAL A 32 1.37 30.13 0.04
CA VAL A 32 -0.09 30.37 -0.02
C VAL A 32 -0.42 31.42 -1.08
N ALA A 33 0.32 32.51 -1.13
CA ALA A 33 0.08 33.58 -2.08
C ALA A 33 0.41 33.14 -3.52
N TRP A 34 1.47 32.33 -3.70
CA TRP A 34 1.84 31.81 -5.00
C TRP A 34 0.80 30.79 -5.52
N MET A 35 0.35 29.86 -4.69
CA MET A 35 -0.70 28.88 -5.03
C MET A 35 -2.02 29.57 -5.38
N ALA A 36 -2.40 30.62 -4.66
CA ALA A 36 -3.60 31.41 -4.97
C ALA A 36 -3.51 32.13 -6.33
N ALA A 37 -2.30 32.52 -6.73
CA ALA A 37 -2.05 33.16 -8.04
C ALA A 37 -1.86 32.14 -9.17
N ASN A 38 -1.49 30.92 -8.85
CA ASN A 38 -1.22 29.80 -9.77
C ASN A 38 -2.03 28.57 -9.33
N PRO A 39 -3.38 28.62 -9.38
CA PRO A 39 -4.19 27.47 -9.00
C PRO A 39 -3.85 26.27 -9.91
N PRO A 40 -3.97 25.03 -9.40
CA PRO A 40 -3.80 23.84 -10.21
C PRO A 40 -4.64 23.90 -11.48
N ASP A 41 -4.13 23.36 -12.57
CA ASP A 41 -4.88 23.24 -13.82
C ASP A 41 -6.18 22.45 -13.51
N PRO A 42 -7.37 22.99 -13.86
CA PRO A 42 -8.62 22.25 -13.68
C PRO A 42 -8.68 20.90 -14.41
N GLY A 43 -7.80 20.69 -15.40
CA GLY A 43 -7.59 19.41 -16.09
C GLY A 43 -6.78 18.41 -15.28
N GLY A 44 -6.10 18.86 -14.21
CA GLY A 44 -5.23 18.04 -13.37
C GLY A 44 -4.04 17.41 -14.10
N ARG A 45 -3.18 16.75 -13.36
CA ARG A 45 -2.20 15.80 -13.89
C ARG A 45 -2.99 14.60 -14.42
N ALA A 46 -2.64 14.10 -15.60
CA ALA A 46 -3.32 12.93 -16.15
C ALA A 46 -2.92 11.70 -15.33
N ALA A 47 -3.87 11.14 -14.59
CA ALA A 47 -3.65 9.88 -13.89
C ALA A 47 -3.28 8.76 -14.87
N THR A 48 -2.42 7.85 -14.46
CA THR A 48 -2.22 6.58 -15.17
C THR A 48 -3.45 5.68 -14.99
N ALA A 49 -3.54 4.59 -15.76
CA ALA A 49 -4.41 3.50 -15.37
C ALA A 49 -3.94 2.95 -14.00
N PRO A 50 -4.84 2.54 -13.11
CA PRO A 50 -4.45 1.93 -11.84
C PRO A 50 -3.75 0.57 -12.09
N PRO A 51 -2.96 0.07 -11.12
CA PRO A 51 -2.38 -1.26 -11.21
C PRO A 51 -3.49 -2.31 -11.34
N SER A 52 -3.29 -3.29 -12.20
CA SER A 52 -4.22 -4.40 -12.40
C SER A 52 -3.77 -5.66 -11.66
N GLY A 53 -4.73 -6.53 -11.31
CA GLY A 53 -4.47 -7.77 -10.58
C GLY A 53 -4.50 -7.60 -9.05
N PRO A 54 -3.91 -8.54 -8.29
CA PRO A 54 -3.88 -8.45 -6.84
C PRO A 54 -2.93 -7.32 -6.41
N VAL A 55 -3.47 -6.36 -5.65
CA VAL A 55 -2.72 -5.24 -5.09
C VAL A 55 -2.80 -5.29 -3.57
N HIS A 56 -1.63 -5.23 -2.91
CA HIS A 56 -1.51 -5.09 -1.46
C HIS A 56 -0.73 -3.82 -1.12
N CYS A 57 -1.38 -2.85 -0.49
CA CYS A 57 -0.70 -1.65 0.00
C CYS A 57 -0.01 -1.95 1.33
N VAL A 58 1.29 -1.67 1.39
CA VAL A 58 2.15 -2.10 2.49
C VAL A 58 1.95 -1.21 3.73
N ALA A 59 1.56 -1.81 4.85
CA ALA A 59 1.44 -1.12 6.12
C ALA A 59 2.80 -0.91 6.79
N GLU A 60 2.96 0.16 7.56
CA GLU A 60 4.25 0.56 8.14
C GLU A 60 4.82 -0.42 9.18
N TYR A 61 3.99 -1.29 9.74
CA TYR A 61 4.42 -2.33 10.69
C TYR A 61 4.79 -3.65 10.02
N GLU A 62 4.56 -3.80 8.71
CA GLU A 62 5.03 -4.95 7.95
C GLU A 62 6.56 -4.90 7.77
N PRO A 63 7.20 -5.99 7.32
CA PRO A 63 8.64 -5.99 7.06
C PRO A 63 9.06 -4.88 6.09
N MET A 64 10.15 -4.19 6.44
CA MET A 64 10.71 -3.13 5.62
C MET A 64 12.19 -3.41 5.31
N GLU A 65 12.60 -3.16 4.08
CA GLU A 65 13.99 -3.21 3.67
C GLU A 65 14.75 -2.01 4.21
N GLY A 66 14.15 -0.83 4.12
CA GLY A 66 14.82 0.40 4.49
C GLY A 66 13.89 1.59 4.66
N ILE A 67 14.53 2.74 4.87
CA ILE A 67 13.87 4.04 4.88
C ILE A 67 14.54 5.00 3.90
N LEU A 68 13.75 5.91 3.33
CA LEU A 68 14.21 7.12 2.64
C LEU A 68 14.27 8.29 3.62
N ILE A 69 15.31 9.11 3.52
CA ILE A 69 15.46 10.40 4.19
C ILE A 69 16.00 11.43 3.18
N ALA A 70 15.52 12.68 3.24
CA ALA A 70 16.04 13.80 2.44
C ALA A 70 16.93 14.71 3.30
N TRP A 71 18.13 15.05 2.82
CA TRP A 71 19.14 15.75 3.62
C TRP A 71 19.07 17.28 3.49
N GLU A 72 17.85 17.83 3.51
CA GLU A 72 17.55 19.25 3.25
C GLU A 72 17.45 20.10 4.52
N GLY A 73 17.81 19.54 5.66
CA GLY A 73 17.57 20.19 6.95
C GLY A 73 18.68 21.11 7.41
N THR A 74 18.38 21.88 8.45
CA THR A 74 19.41 22.54 9.28
C THR A 74 20.31 21.50 9.94
N GLY A 75 21.48 21.91 10.43
CA GLY A 75 22.39 21.00 11.14
C GLY A 75 21.76 20.27 12.34
N GLY A 76 20.78 20.89 13.01
CA GLY A 76 19.99 20.25 14.08
C GLY A 76 19.06 19.16 13.55
N GLN A 77 18.34 19.43 12.47
CA GLN A 77 17.44 18.49 11.79
C GLN A 77 18.22 17.32 11.20
N ASN A 78 19.32 17.60 10.50
CA ASN A 78 20.20 16.58 9.92
C ASN A 78 20.85 15.69 11.02
N THR A 79 21.05 16.22 12.22
CA THR A 79 21.46 15.40 13.37
C THR A 79 20.38 14.42 13.81
N VAL A 80 19.09 14.81 13.72
CA VAL A 80 17.96 13.88 13.98
C VAL A 80 17.90 12.79 12.92
N LEU A 81 18.00 13.15 11.62
CA LEU A 81 18.07 12.19 10.51
C LEU A 81 19.23 11.20 10.69
N ALA A 82 20.42 11.67 11.05
CA ALA A 82 21.58 10.82 11.29
C ALA A 82 21.38 9.83 12.45
N LYS A 83 20.69 10.25 13.53
CA LYS A 83 20.32 9.34 14.64
C LYS A 83 19.32 8.28 14.18
N MET A 84 18.33 8.66 13.36
CA MET A 84 17.38 7.70 12.78
C MET A 84 18.14 6.69 11.91
N ALA A 85 19.02 7.16 11.02
CA ALA A 85 19.86 6.31 10.19
C ALA A 85 20.70 5.32 11.02
N LYS A 86 21.28 5.76 12.14
CA LYS A 86 21.97 4.86 13.06
C LYS A 86 21.07 3.71 13.51
N PHE A 87 19.90 4.01 14.06
CA PHE A 87 19.06 2.96 14.64
C PHE A 87 18.45 2.04 13.60
N VAL A 88 18.13 2.56 12.41
CA VAL A 88 17.66 1.74 11.28
C VAL A 88 18.74 0.78 10.82
N THR A 89 19.99 1.25 10.64
CA THR A 89 21.08 0.43 10.10
C THR A 89 21.67 -0.55 11.12
N THR A 90 21.60 -0.23 12.43
CA THR A 90 22.15 -1.09 13.50
C THR A 90 21.08 -1.97 14.13
N THR A 91 20.17 -1.41 14.93
CA THR A 91 19.17 -2.14 15.69
C THR A 91 18.05 -2.67 14.79
N GLY A 92 17.59 -1.86 13.82
CA GLY A 92 16.54 -2.21 12.86
C GLY A 92 17.01 -3.16 11.76
N ASN A 93 18.32 -3.27 11.56
CA ASN A 93 18.98 -4.12 10.56
C ASN A 93 18.56 -3.84 9.10
N GLY A 94 18.14 -2.61 8.80
CA GLY A 94 17.69 -2.19 7.46
C GLY A 94 18.63 -1.23 6.76
N LYS A 95 18.29 -0.86 5.54
CA LYS A 95 18.99 0.11 4.68
C LYS A 95 18.50 1.54 4.97
N VAL A 96 19.32 2.52 4.65
CA VAL A 96 18.93 3.94 4.59
C VAL A 96 19.28 4.49 3.22
N TYR A 97 18.27 4.96 2.52
CA TYR A 97 18.39 5.70 1.25
C TYR A 97 18.43 7.19 1.59
N CYS A 98 19.62 7.78 1.57
CA CYS A 98 19.83 9.19 1.88
C CYS A 98 19.85 10.00 0.59
N VAL A 99 18.81 10.78 0.36
CA VAL A 99 18.70 11.69 -0.79
C VAL A 99 19.49 12.95 -0.49
N VAL A 100 20.33 13.36 -1.42
CA VAL A 100 21.22 14.53 -1.32
C VAL A 100 21.23 15.31 -2.63
N ASP A 101 21.35 16.63 -2.58
CA ASP A 101 21.35 17.49 -3.77
C ASP A 101 22.63 17.38 -4.61
N SER A 102 23.75 17.04 -3.97
CA SER A 102 25.05 17.03 -4.62
C SER A 102 26.05 16.05 -4.01
N THR A 103 27.13 15.78 -4.72
CA THR A 103 28.27 15.01 -4.20
C THR A 103 28.94 15.70 -2.98
N SER A 104 28.94 17.03 -2.92
CA SER A 104 29.45 17.77 -1.78
C SER A 104 28.60 17.52 -0.53
N GLU A 105 27.31 17.58 -0.69
CA GLU A 105 26.35 17.29 0.38
C GLU A 105 26.40 15.83 0.83
N LYS A 106 26.52 14.88 -0.10
CA LYS A 106 26.80 13.46 0.20
C LYS A 106 27.96 13.30 1.18
N ASN A 107 29.08 14.01 0.95
CA ASN A 107 30.25 13.91 1.83
C ASN A 107 29.95 14.44 3.25
N SER A 108 29.20 15.52 3.35
CA SER A 108 28.75 16.09 4.63
C SER A 108 27.79 15.15 5.35
N ALA A 109 26.78 14.64 4.65
CA ALA A 109 25.81 13.68 5.16
C ALA A 109 26.50 12.40 5.64
N SER A 110 27.37 11.83 4.82
CA SER A 110 28.14 10.63 5.14
C SER A 110 28.95 10.80 6.43
N SER A 111 29.64 11.92 6.58
CA SER A 111 30.40 12.23 7.79
C SER A 111 29.49 12.34 9.01
N THR A 112 28.36 13.02 8.89
CA THR A 112 27.43 13.23 10.01
C THR A 112 26.76 11.92 10.43
N ILE A 113 26.31 11.11 9.48
CA ILE A 113 25.66 9.81 9.71
C ILE A 113 26.66 8.83 10.34
N SER A 114 27.88 8.76 9.81
CA SER A 114 28.96 7.92 10.36
C SER A 114 29.32 8.32 11.79
N ASN A 115 29.42 9.62 12.08
CA ASN A 115 29.73 10.14 13.41
C ASN A 115 28.64 9.81 14.45
N GLN A 116 27.39 9.59 14.03
CA GLN A 116 26.32 9.09 14.92
C GLN A 116 26.45 7.57 15.16
N GLY A 117 27.28 6.86 14.44
CA GLY A 117 27.53 5.42 14.58
C GLY A 117 26.58 4.54 13.78
N ALA A 118 26.13 5.00 12.63
CA ALA A 118 25.40 4.18 11.66
C ALA A 118 26.33 3.16 10.98
N ASP A 119 25.80 2.02 10.57
CA ASP A 119 26.49 1.08 9.69
C ASP A 119 26.46 1.62 8.25
N MET A 120 27.58 2.20 7.83
CA MET A 120 27.68 2.85 6.52
C MET A 120 27.59 1.89 5.34
N ASN A 121 27.75 0.57 5.54
CA ASN A 121 27.52 -0.43 4.49
C ASN A 121 26.04 -0.57 4.13
N LYS A 122 25.14 -0.05 4.96
CA LYS A 122 23.68 -0.05 4.77
C LYS A 122 23.14 1.34 4.43
N VAL A 123 24.01 2.30 4.11
CA VAL A 123 23.61 3.64 3.70
C VAL A 123 23.93 3.84 2.22
N GLU A 124 22.90 3.96 1.44
CA GLU A 124 22.96 4.33 0.02
C GLU A 124 22.69 5.83 -0.12
N PHE A 125 23.51 6.52 -0.92
CA PHE A 125 23.33 7.93 -1.22
C PHE A 125 22.81 8.11 -2.63
N ILE A 126 21.65 8.78 -2.75
CA ILE A 126 21.00 9.07 -4.02
C ILE A 126 21.14 10.57 -4.30
N VAL A 127 21.81 10.93 -5.41
CA VAL A 127 21.97 12.33 -5.81
C VAL A 127 20.75 12.75 -6.62
N LYS A 128 19.86 13.49 -5.97
CA LYS A 128 18.64 14.05 -6.58
C LYS A 128 18.20 15.25 -5.77
N ARG A 129 18.05 16.38 -6.41
CA ARG A 129 17.57 17.60 -5.77
C ARG A 129 16.15 17.42 -5.23
N THR A 130 15.98 17.80 -3.96
CA THR A 130 14.70 17.96 -3.27
C THR A 130 14.59 19.36 -2.69
N ASP A 131 13.42 19.77 -2.19
CA ASP A 131 13.20 21.11 -1.64
C ASP A 131 13.15 21.10 -0.11
N THR A 132 12.81 19.94 0.49
CA THR A 132 12.58 19.84 1.94
C THR A 132 12.85 18.44 2.51
N ILE A 133 13.00 18.38 3.85
CA ILE A 133 13.14 17.12 4.60
C ILE A 133 11.84 16.30 4.70
N TRP A 134 10.69 16.82 4.21
CA TRP A 134 9.36 16.26 4.49
C TRP A 134 9.01 15.09 3.55
N ILE A 135 9.94 14.15 3.36
CA ILE A 135 9.82 13.05 2.40
C ILE A 135 8.63 12.11 2.68
N ARG A 136 8.05 12.13 3.86
CA ARG A 136 6.79 11.44 4.15
C ARG A 136 5.65 11.94 3.27
N ASP A 137 5.64 13.22 2.97
CA ASP A 137 4.53 13.85 2.29
C ASP A 137 4.59 13.68 0.77
N TYR A 138 5.80 13.59 0.20
CA TYR A 138 6.02 13.49 -1.25
C TYR A 138 6.73 12.21 -1.69
N GLY A 139 7.15 11.37 -0.75
CA GLY A 139 7.86 10.12 -1.05
C GLY A 139 6.94 9.00 -1.55
N PRO A 140 7.53 7.94 -2.11
CA PRO A 140 6.81 6.87 -2.78
C PRO A 140 5.94 6.06 -1.82
N ARG A 141 4.65 5.91 -2.15
CA ARG A 141 3.77 4.91 -1.51
C ARG A 141 3.96 3.59 -2.22
N TYR A 142 4.26 2.54 -1.49
CA TYR A 142 4.48 1.22 -2.06
C TYR A 142 3.24 0.34 -2.01
N VAL A 143 3.04 -0.40 -3.08
CA VAL A 143 2.16 -1.56 -3.15
C VAL A 143 2.94 -2.75 -3.69
N TYR A 144 2.52 -3.97 -3.34
CA TYR A 144 2.85 -5.16 -4.11
C TYR A 144 1.75 -5.39 -5.14
N GLN A 145 2.11 -5.48 -6.40
CA GLN A 145 1.27 -5.91 -7.50
C GLN A 145 1.72 -7.32 -7.91
N GLY A 146 0.90 -8.32 -7.60
CA GLY A 146 1.45 -9.67 -7.48
C GLY A 146 2.56 -9.69 -6.43
N ASP A 147 3.73 -10.20 -6.82
CA ASP A 147 4.93 -10.23 -5.98
C ASP A 147 5.90 -9.06 -6.23
N CYS A 148 5.60 -8.17 -7.18
CA CYS A 148 6.46 -7.05 -7.55
C CYS A 148 6.10 -5.78 -6.77
N ARG A 149 7.12 -5.08 -6.26
CA ARG A 149 6.94 -3.72 -5.71
C ARG A 149 6.59 -2.76 -6.82
N SER A 150 5.60 -1.94 -6.56
CA SER A 150 5.20 -0.84 -7.44
C SER A 150 4.99 0.42 -6.62
N ILE A 151 5.21 1.57 -7.24
CA ILE A 151 5.09 2.88 -6.58
C ILE A 151 3.78 3.54 -7.02
N ILE A 152 3.00 3.96 -6.04
CA ILE A 152 1.83 4.83 -6.22
C ILE A 152 2.25 6.25 -5.86
N ASP A 153 2.11 7.15 -6.81
CA ASP A 153 2.44 8.56 -6.71
C ASP A 153 1.17 9.41 -6.62
N HIS A 154 1.31 10.65 -6.17
CA HIS A 154 0.24 11.62 -5.99
C HIS A 154 0.77 13.03 -6.22
N ASP A 155 -0.11 14.01 -6.44
CA ASP A 155 0.29 15.41 -6.48
C ASP A 155 0.54 15.93 -5.07
N TYR A 156 1.77 16.40 -4.83
CA TYR A 156 2.12 16.97 -3.54
C TYR A 156 1.42 18.31 -3.31
N ASN A 157 0.71 18.42 -2.19
CA ASN A 157 -0.11 19.59 -1.82
C ASN A 157 0.71 20.85 -1.44
N ARG A 158 1.93 20.97 -1.97
CA ARG A 158 2.84 22.11 -1.75
C ARG A 158 3.48 22.52 -3.09
N PRO A 159 3.78 23.81 -3.30
CA PRO A 159 4.44 24.28 -4.53
C PRO A 159 5.96 24.00 -4.49
N ARG A 160 6.34 22.74 -4.23
CA ARG A 160 7.70 22.24 -4.06
C ARG A 160 7.98 21.23 -5.16
N ASN A 161 8.34 21.76 -6.33
CA ASN A 161 8.39 20.97 -7.56
C ASN A 161 9.45 19.87 -7.55
N ASN A 162 10.59 20.07 -6.86
CA ASN A 162 11.61 19.02 -6.75
C ASN A 162 11.15 17.89 -5.83
N ASP A 163 10.41 18.20 -4.76
CA ASP A 163 9.78 17.24 -3.88
C ASP A 163 8.73 16.43 -4.65
N ASN A 164 7.79 17.10 -5.34
CA ASN A 164 6.72 16.45 -6.11
C ASN A 164 7.23 15.52 -7.22
N ALA A 165 8.42 15.78 -7.76
CA ALA A 165 9.03 14.96 -8.81
C ALA A 165 9.79 13.73 -8.25
N PHE A 166 9.85 13.54 -6.93
CA PHE A 166 10.74 12.55 -6.34
C PHE A 166 10.27 11.11 -6.57
N SER A 167 8.99 10.81 -6.39
CA SER A 167 8.45 9.45 -6.51
C SER A 167 8.64 8.90 -7.92
N ALA A 168 8.35 9.69 -8.96
CA ALA A 168 8.59 9.32 -10.36
C ALA A 168 10.10 9.11 -10.65
N PHE A 169 10.97 9.96 -10.09
CA PHE A 169 12.42 9.75 -10.20
C PHE A 169 12.86 8.45 -9.52
N PHE A 170 12.36 8.19 -8.30
CA PHE A 170 12.78 7.04 -7.52
C PHE A 170 12.34 5.72 -8.15
N SER A 171 11.14 5.68 -8.77
CA SER A 171 10.70 4.52 -9.53
C SER A 171 11.66 4.18 -10.69
N GLY A 172 12.10 5.21 -11.44
CA GLY A 172 13.10 5.04 -12.49
C GLY A 172 14.49 4.63 -11.95
N HIS A 173 14.89 5.17 -10.79
CA HIS A 173 16.15 4.81 -10.12
C HIS A 173 16.17 3.35 -9.67
N LYS A 174 15.04 2.84 -9.15
CA LYS A 174 14.88 1.45 -8.72
C LYS A 174 14.37 0.53 -9.84
N ASN A 175 14.04 1.09 -11.02
CA ASN A 175 13.47 0.38 -12.14
C ASN A 175 12.17 -0.39 -11.80
N GLN A 176 11.33 0.25 -11.00
CA GLN A 176 10.05 -0.27 -10.52
C GLN A 176 8.87 0.30 -11.29
N ALA A 177 7.76 -0.42 -11.35
CA ALA A 177 6.52 0.07 -11.93
C ALA A 177 6.02 1.29 -11.16
N TRP A 178 5.47 2.27 -11.87
CA TRP A 178 5.01 3.54 -11.33
C TRP A 178 3.60 3.85 -11.82
N TYR A 179 2.76 4.21 -10.88
CA TYR A 179 1.37 4.60 -11.09
C TYR A 179 1.12 5.93 -10.41
N ASP A 180 0.35 6.78 -11.06
CA ASP A 180 0.09 8.13 -10.64
C ASP A 180 -1.40 8.39 -10.61
N HIS A 181 -1.92 8.78 -9.46
CA HIS A 181 -3.32 9.20 -9.34
C HIS A 181 -3.42 10.72 -9.19
N ASP A 182 -4.60 11.26 -9.51
CA ASP A 182 -4.88 12.68 -9.59
C ASP A 182 -5.38 13.30 -8.27
N LEU A 183 -5.05 12.70 -7.10
CA LEU A 183 -5.34 13.33 -5.82
C LEU A 183 -4.17 14.22 -5.40
N GLU A 184 -4.51 15.45 -5.03
CA GLU A 184 -3.60 16.36 -4.33
C GLU A 184 -3.61 16.02 -2.84
N HIS A 185 -2.47 15.62 -2.27
CA HIS A 185 -2.36 15.42 -0.83
C HIS A 185 -0.91 15.36 -0.33
N GLY A 186 -0.73 15.25 0.99
CA GLY A 186 0.55 14.91 1.61
C GLY A 186 0.47 13.54 2.27
N GLY A 187 1.44 12.65 1.98
CA GLY A 187 1.43 11.26 2.44
C GLY A 187 1.37 11.06 3.95
N GLY A 188 1.71 12.06 4.75
CA GLY A 188 1.52 12.03 6.21
C GLY A 188 0.06 12.14 6.66
N ASN A 189 -0.83 12.55 5.77
CA ASN A 189 -2.27 12.51 6.00
C ASN A 189 -2.89 11.15 5.67
N PHE A 190 -2.11 10.08 5.70
CA PHE A 190 -2.61 8.76 5.33
C PHE A 190 -1.94 7.65 6.14
N HIS A 191 -2.74 6.83 6.82
CA HIS A 191 -2.35 5.58 7.45
C HIS A 191 -3.19 4.42 6.95
N LEU A 192 -2.68 3.20 7.07
CA LEU A 192 -3.39 1.99 6.66
C LEU A 192 -2.98 0.79 7.52
N ASP A 193 -3.79 -0.26 7.47
CA ASP A 193 -3.43 -1.58 7.97
C ASP A 193 -3.22 -2.59 6.83
N ALA A 194 -2.68 -3.76 7.16
CA ALA A 194 -2.44 -4.80 6.17
C ALA A 194 -3.72 -5.57 5.76
N LEU A 195 -4.86 -5.27 6.39
CA LEU A 195 -6.17 -5.85 6.06
C LEU A 195 -6.90 -5.09 4.95
N GLY A 196 -6.36 -3.97 4.50
CA GLY A 196 -6.92 -3.18 3.41
C GLY A 196 -7.81 -2.01 3.88
N TYR A 197 -7.66 -1.55 5.13
CA TYR A 197 -8.33 -0.35 5.61
C TYR A 197 -7.37 0.85 5.62
N GLY A 198 -7.80 1.94 4.98
CA GLY A 198 -7.09 3.20 4.94
C GLY A 198 -7.76 4.28 5.79
N TYR A 199 -6.98 5.25 6.26
CA TYR A 199 -7.45 6.35 7.10
C TYR A 199 -6.79 7.66 6.66
N ALA A 200 -7.61 8.69 6.45
CA ALA A 200 -7.15 10.06 6.17
C ALA A 200 -8.01 11.07 6.94
N THR A 201 -7.56 12.31 7.06
CA THR A 201 -8.41 13.38 7.61
C THR A 201 -9.21 14.07 6.52
N LYS A 202 -10.24 14.82 6.90
CA LYS A 202 -11.04 15.69 6.00
C LYS A 202 -10.22 16.72 5.22
N LEU A 203 -8.93 16.89 5.53
CA LEU A 203 -8.03 17.71 4.72
C LEU A 203 -8.05 17.27 3.25
N ILE A 204 -8.03 15.96 2.99
CA ILE A 204 -8.06 15.41 1.62
C ILE A 204 -9.28 15.87 0.81
N LEU A 205 -10.42 16.10 1.48
CA LEU A 205 -11.63 16.63 0.83
C LEU A 205 -11.48 18.09 0.45
N ASN A 206 -10.78 18.87 1.29
CA ASN A 206 -10.54 20.29 1.04
C ASN A 206 -9.53 20.51 -0.09
N GLU A 207 -8.52 19.65 -0.18
CA GLU A 207 -7.50 19.68 -1.22
C GLU A 207 -8.05 19.25 -2.57
N ASN A 208 -9.04 18.36 -2.59
CA ASN A 208 -9.66 17.81 -3.79
C ASN A 208 -11.13 18.25 -3.94
N GLY A 209 -11.40 19.54 -3.79
CA GLY A 209 -12.75 20.10 -3.79
C GLY A 209 -13.56 19.89 -5.09
N ASN A 210 -12.92 19.45 -6.16
CA ASN A 210 -13.55 19.06 -7.43
C ASN A 210 -14.08 17.61 -7.43
N LYS A 211 -13.78 16.82 -6.38
CA LYS A 211 -14.20 15.42 -6.21
C LYS A 211 -15.10 15.27 -4.99
N SER A 212 -16.06 14.36 -5.06
CA SER A 212 -16.81 13.91 -3.90
C SER A 212 -15.98 12.96 -3.03
N GLU A 213 -16.33 12.81 -1.76
CA GLU A 213 -15.71 11.84 -0.87
C GLU A 213 -15.70 10.42 -1.46
N ALA A 214 -16.80 10.02 -2.10
CA ALA A 214 -16.90 8.71 -2.75
C ALA A 214 -15.88 8.54 -3.90
N GLN A 215 -15.66 9.59 -4.70
CA GLN A 215 -14.64 9.57 -5.76
C GLN A 215 -13.22 9.49 -5.20
N ILE A 216 -12.93 10.21 -4.13
CA ILE A 216 -11.61 10.14 -3.46
C ILE A 216 -11.37 8.73 -2.90
N LYS A 217 -12.35 8.14 -2.21
CA LYS A 217 -12.27 6.76 -1.72
C LYS A 217 -12.10 5.75 -2.84
N GLN A 218 -12.75 5.98 -3.98
CA GLN A 218 -12.60 5.12 -5.16
C GLN A 218 -11.17 5.15 -5.72
N VAL A 219 -10.50 6.29 -5.72
CA VAL A 219 -9.09 6.38 -6.12
C VAL A 219 -8.20 5.52 -5.21
N PHE A 220 -8.37 5.59 -3.88
CA PHE A 220 -7.64 4.72 -2.97
C PHE A 220 -7.96 3.24 -3.17
N GLN A 221 -9.21 2.92 -3.47
CA GLN A 221 -9.60 1.54 -3.80
C GLN A 221 -8.95 1.06 -5.10
N ASP A 222 -8.97 1.86 -6.16
CA ASP A 222 -8.48 1.48 -7.48
C ASP A 222 -6.94 1.34 -7.49
N PHE A 223 -6.22 2.28 -6.86
CA PHE A 223 -4.76 2.32 -6.90
C PHE A 223 -4.07 1.53 -5.78
N GLN A 224 -4.73 1.36 -4.64
CA GLN A 224 -4.09 0.79 -3.44
C GLN A 224 -4.90 -0.37 -2.81
N ASN A 225 -6.07 -0.69 -3.37
CA ASN A 225 -6.99 -1.71 -2.85
C ASN A 225 -7.40 -1.48 -1.38
N LEU A 226 -7.70 -0.21 -1.03
CA LEU A 226 -8.00 0.20 0.33
C LEU A 226 -9.43 0.72 0.48
N ASP A 227 -10.14 0.22 1.50
CA ASP A 227 -11.39 0.83 1.99
C ASP A 227 -11.03 1.98 2.94
N THR A 228 -11.18 3.22 2.48
CA THR A 228 -10.67 4.40 3.17
C THR A 228 -11.74 5.09 4.01
N THR A 229 -11.43 5.34 5.27
CA THR A 229 -12.24 6.13 6.21
C THR A 229 -11.69 7.54 6.33
N ILE A 230 -12.57 8.54 6.24
CA ILE A 230 -12.21 9.96 6.40
C ILE A 230 -12.58 10.42 7.80
N LEU A 231 -11.58 10.78 8.59
CA LEU A 231 -11.68 11.26 9.97
C LEU A 231 -11.69 12.79 10.03
N ASP A 232 -12.07 13.36 11.18
CA ASP A 232 -12.00 14.80 11.40
C ASP A 232 -10.54 15.29 11.43
N ALA A 233 -10.30 16.48 10.87
CA ALA A 233 -9.01 17.14 10.90
C ALA A 233 -8.88 18.08 12.09
N PHE A 234 -7.67 18.22 12.63
CA PHE A 234 -7.40 19.24 13.66
C PHE A 234 -7.61 20.66 13.10
N PRO A 235 -8.01 21.62 13.95
CA PRO A 235 -7.96 23.03 13.60
C PRO A 235 -6.52 23.44 13.23
N THR A 236 -6.35 24.25 12.19
CA THR A 236 -5.03 24.77 11.76
C THR A 236 -4.30 25.53 12.85
N SER A 237 -5.03 26.07 13.84
CA SER A 237 -4.46 26.71 15.02
C SER A 237 -3.80 25.73 15.99
N VAL A 238 -4.07 24.43 15.88
CA VAL A 238 -3.46 23.36 16.69
C VAL A 238 -2.35 22.69 15.89
N ASP A 239 -2.68 22.24 14.70
CA ASP A 239 -1.75 21.68 13.74
C ASP A 239 -2.02 22.28 12.35
N SER A 240 -1.07 23.06 11.88
CA SER A 240 -1.18 23.76 10.60
C SER A 240 -1.15 22.83 9.38
N THR A 241 -0.69 21.58 9.55
CA THR A 241 -0.68 20.58 8.48
C THR A 241 -2.01 19.83 8.38
N GLN A 242 -2.75 19.69 9.48
CA GLN A 242 -3.99 18.91 9.61
C GLN A 242 -3.82 17.42 9.25
N HIS A 243 -2.59 16.91 9.26
CA HIS A 243 -2.25 15.55 8.89
C HIS A 243 -2.58 14.54 10.00
N LEU A 244 -2.93 13.32 9.59
CA LEU A 244 -3.31 12.23 10.48
C LEU A 244 -2.13 11.77 11.34
N ASP A 245 -0.92 11.72 10.80
CA ASP A 245 0.31 11.27 11.46
C ASP A 245 0.67 12.10 12.71
N MET A 246 0.07 13.28 12.85
CA MET A 246 0.30 14.15 14.00
C MET A 246 -0.47 13.72 15.24
N TRP A 247 -1.45 12.79 15.12
CA TRP A 247 -2.27 12.42 16.26
C TRP A 247 -2.76 10.96 16.27
N MET A 248 -2.52 10.18 15.21
CA MET A 248 -2.86 8.76 15.13
C MET A 248 -1.74 7.98 14.42
N GLN A 249 -1.48 6.74 14.88
CA GLN A 249 -0.57 5.79 14.25
C GLN A 249 -1.16 4.38 14.35
N ILE A 250 -1.36 3.73 13.20
CA ILE A 250 -1.70 2.30 13.13
C ILE A 250 -0.43 1.49 13.43
N THR A 251 -0.52 0.52 14.33
CA THR A 251 0.64 -0.24 14.80
C THR A 251 0.55 -1.74 14.55
N GLY A 252 -0.57 -2.20 14.01
CA GLY A 252 -0.87 -3.58 13.67
C GLY A 252 -2.27 -3.69 13.10
N ASP A 253 -2.65 -4.85 12.60
CA ASP A 253 -3.97 -5.11 11.97
C ASP A 253 -5.17 -4.76 12.87
N ASN A 254 -4.96 -4.73 14.17
CA ASN A 254 -6.00 -4.43 15.15
C ASN A 254 -5.48 -3.56 16.29
N THR A 255 -4.44 -2.76 16.06
CA THR A 255 -3.82 -1.96 17.12
C THR A 255 -3.55 -0.55 16.62
N VAL A 256 -3.88 0.47 17.43
CA VAL A 256 -3.69 1.88 17.10
C VAL A 256 -3.27 2.68 18.33
N VAL A 257 -2.38 3.65 18.13
CA VAL A 257 -2.03 4.65 19.14
C VAL A 257 -2.62 6.00 18.72
N ILE A 258 -3.39 6.62 19.61
CA ILE A 258 -4.06 7.91 19.38
C ILE A 258 -3.64 8.89 20.46
N SER A 259 -3.45 10.14 20.09
CA SER A 259 -3.12 11.21 21.03
C SER A 259 -4.22 11.41 22.10
N ASP A 260 -3.78 11.73 23.31
CA ASP A 260 -4.58 12.15 24.44
C ASP A 260 -4.14 13.56 24.87
N TRP A 261 -5.06 14.38 25.38
CA TRP A 261 -4.78 15.79 25.68
C TRP A 261 -4.94 16.12 27.18
N PRO A 262 -4.19 15.49 28.10
CA PRO A 262 -4.43 15.57 29.53
C PRO A 262 -4.27 16.98 30.10
N ALA A 263 -3.51 17.86 29.45
CA ALA A 263 -3.36 19.27 29.86
C ALA A 263 -4.39 20.19 29.20
N GLN A 264 -5.19 19.72 28.25
CA GLN A 264 -6.13 20.52 27.46
C GLN A 264 -7.43 19.74 27.20
N PRO A 265 -8.07 19.18 28.26
CA PRO A 265 -9.27 18.37 28.11
C PRO A 265 -10.45 19.18 27.58
N GLY A 266 -11.30 18.56 26.76
CA GLY A 266 -12.49 19.16 26.16
C GLY A 266 -12.21 20.19 25.07
N THR A 267 -10.98 20.34 24.63
CA THR A 267 -10.63 21.13 23.45
C THR A 267 -11.01 20.39 22.16
N THR A 268 -11.11 21.09 21.04
CA THR A 268 -11.52 20.49 19.74
C THR A 268 -10.64 19.30 19.37
N GLN A 269 -9.33 19.40 19.52
CA GLN A 269 -8.40 18.33 19.20
C GLN A 269 -8.55 17.12 20.14
N ASP A 270 -8.86 17.35 21.41
CA ASP A 270 -9.15 16.29 22.39
C ASP A 270 -10.43 15.54 22.00
N ILE A 271 -11.49 16.28 21.71
CA ILE A 271 -12.77 15.70 21.25
C ILE A 271 -12.59 14.88 19.96
N ILE A 272 -11.79 15.35 19.00
CA ILE A 272 -11.48 14.61 17.76
C ILE A 272 -10.75 13.30 18.07
N CYS A 273 -9.74 13.34 18.94
CA CYS A 273 -8.99 12.14 19.32
C CYS A 273 -9.86 11.14 20.10
N ASP A 274 -10.74 11.63 20.99
CA ASP A 274 -11.68 10.78 21.74
C ASP A 274 -12.70 10.12 20.82
N ALA A 275 -13.26 10.88 19.86
CA ALA A 275 -14.19 10.35 18.88
C ALA A 275 -13.51 9.28 17.99
N ALA A 276 -12.29 9.53 17.55
CA ALA A 276 -11.51 8.58 16.78
C ALA A 276 -11.17 7.32 17.61
N ALA A 277 -10.85 7.47 18.89
CA ALA A 277 -10.59 6.33 19.77
C ALA A 277 -11.83 5.43 19.94
N ILE A 278 -13.01 6.03 20.05
CA ILE A 278 -14.29 5.30 20.12
C ILE A 278 -14.58 4.59 18.80
N ASP A 279 -14.40 5.27 17.65
CA ASP A 279 -14.64 4.69 16.33
C ASP A 279 -13.68 3.52 16.05
N MET A 280 -12.39 3.69 16.32
CA MET A 280 -11.39 2.63 16.12
C MET A 280 -11.66 1.43 17.04
N ALA A 281 -12.05 1.66 18.30
CA ALA A 281 -12.46 0.57 19.18
C ALA A 281 -13.70 -0.16 18.69
N ALA A 282 -14.68 0.55 18.14
CA ALA A 282 -15.88 -0.05 17.53
C ALA A 282 -15.56 -0.88 16.27
N ARG A 283 -14.47 -0.56 15.57
CA ARG A 283 -13.93 -1.34 14.44
C ARG A 283 -13.11 -2.55 14.87
N GLY A 284 -12.90 -2.75 16.17
CA GLY A 284 -12.16 -3.89 16.72
C GLY A 284 -10.68 -3.62 17.01
N TYR A 285 -10.21 -2.37 16.90
CA TYR A 285 -8.84 -2.02 17.28
C TYR A 285 -8.69 -1.94 18.79
N GLN A 286 -7.58 -2.44 19.30
CA GLN A 286 -7.08 -2.11 20.62
C GLN A 286 -6.45 -0.70 20.56
N VAL A 287 -7.07 0.24 21.27
CA VAL A 287 -6.64 1.64 21.27
C VAL A 287 -5.73 1.93 22.46
N PHE A 288 -4.55 2.43 22.17
CA PHE A 288 -3.64 3.00 23.18
C PHE A 288 -3.65 4.53 23.09
N ARG A 289 -3.54 5.19 24.24
CA ARG A 289 -3.54 6.65 24.30
C ARG A 289 -2.17 7.16 24.76
N THR A 290 -1.59 8.07 23.98
CA THR A 290 -0.30 8.71 24.28
C THR A 290 -0.50 10.22 24.46
N PRO A 291 0.21 10.87 25.41
CA PRO A 291 -0.02 12.29 25.66
C PRO A 291 0.35 13.15 24.44
N ALA A 292 -0.37 14.24 24.27
CA ALA A 292 -0.04 15.32 23.35
C ALA A 292 -0.27 16.66 24.03
N ARG A 293 0.36 17.72 23.53
CA ARG A 293 0.18 19.06 24.06
C ARG A 293 0.49 20.13 23.03
N ARG A 294 -0.36 21.14 22.95
CA ARG A 294 -0.01 22.41 22.33
C ARG A 294 0.47 23.38 23.40
N THR A 295 1.66 23.92 23.25
CA THR A 295 2.18 24.92 24.19
C THR A 295 1.47 26.26 24.01
N SER A 296 1.40 27.07 25.09
CA SER A 296 0.76 28.37 25.07
C SER A 296 1.62 29.42 24.34
N GLY A 297 0.95 30.43 23.77
CA GLY A 297 1.57 31.56 23.08
C GLY A 297 1.29 31.61 21.58
N TRP A 298 1.62 32.71 20.94
CA TRP A 298 1.41 32.95 19.49
C TRP A 298 2.19 31.97 18.61
N SER A 299 3.31 31.47 19.09
CA SER A 299 4.18 30.48 18.44
C SER A 299 4.11 29.11 19.12
N GLY A 300 2.98 28.76 19.71
CA GLY A 300 2.82 27.49 20.40
C GLY A 300 2.93 26.31 19.43
N ASN A 301 3.87 25.39 19.70
CA ASN A 301 4.06 24.19 18.92
C ASN A 301 3.11 23.07 19.38
N HIS A 302 2.69 22.22 18.45
CA HIS A 302 2.05 20.94 18.73
C HIS A 302 3.13 19.89 19.00
N TYR A 303 3.22 19.45 20.24
CA TYR A 303 4.09 18.36 20.66
C TYR A 303 3.28 17.07 20.67
N THR A 304 3.64 16.16 19.79
CA THR A 304 2.98 14.86 19.63
C THR A 304 3.94 13.72 19.91
N TYR A 305 3.42 12.59 20.39
CA TYR A 305 4.15 11.34 20.56
C TYR A 305 3.57 10.22 19.69
N THR A 306 2.70 10.54 18.73
CA THR A 306 2.21 9.60 17.70
C THR A 306 3.00 9.69 16.41
N ASN A 307 3.69 10.80 16.14
CA ASN A 307 4.50 11.00 14.94
C ASN A 307 5.85 10.27 15.07
N VAL A 308 5.81 8.96 14.94
CA VAL A 308 6.90 8.00 15.22
C VAL A 308 7.33 7.27 13.97
N VAL A 309 8.46 6.60 14.02
CA VAL A 309 8.91 5.70 12.96
C VAL A 309 8.82 4.26 13.44
N MET A 310 7.95 3.48 12.83
CA MET A 310 7.92 2.03 12.99
C MET A 310 8.83 1.40 11.94
N PHE A 311 9.75 0.55 12.35
CA PHE A 311 10.64 -0.11 11.40
C PHE A 311 11.08 -1.47 11.95
N ASN A 312 10.65 -2.54 11.32
CA ASN A 312 10.97 -3.91 11.71
C ASN A 312 10.78 -4.15 13.22
N ASN A 313 11.87 -4.36 13.96
CA ASN A 313 11.88 -4.63 15.40
C ASN A 313 12.03 -3.38 16.29
N ILE A 314 12.01 -2.18 15.73
CA ILE A 314 12.14 -0.92 16.47
C ILE A 314 10.94 0.00 16.27
N VAL A 315 10.70 0.88 17.25
CA VAL A 315 9.88 2.09 17.11
C VAL A 315 10.67 3.27 17.64
N MET A 316 10.92 4.26 16.81
CA MET A 316 11.58 5.51 17.20
C MET A 316 10.51 6.53 17.57
N ILE A 317 10.49 6.95 18.84
CA ILE A 317 9.53 7.92 19.37
C ILE A 317 10.22 9.24 19.71
N PRO A 318 9.54 10.39 19.54
CA PRO A 318 10.12 11.68 19.88
C PRO A 318 10.24 11.86 21.40
N THR A 319 11.22 12.66 21.83
CA THR A 319 11.31 13.24 23.16
C THR A 319 11.60 14.72 23.05
N TYR A 320 11.23 15.46 24.09
CA TYR A 320 11.31 16.92 24.12
C TYR A 320 11.92 17.41 25.43
N THR A 321 12.64 18.53 25.35
CA THR A 321 13.23 19.20 26.52
C THR A 321 12.36 20.36 27.03
N ASN A 322 11.37 20.82 26.28
CA ASN A 322 10.45 21.85 26.69
C ASN A 322 9.79 21.49 28.02
N ASN A 323 9.88 22.38 29.02
CA ASN A 323 9.44 22.14 30.40
C ASN A 323 7.92 21.91 30.55
N GLN A 324 7.11 22.35 29.59
CA GLN A 324 5.67 22.07 29.56
C GLN A 324 5.35 20.65 29.06
N VAL A 325 6.30 19.97 28.43
CA VAL A 325 6.09 18.71 27.70
C VAL A 325 6.97 17.57 28.20
N SER A 326 8.19 17.86 28.64
CA SER A 326 9.20 16.86 28.98
C SER A 326 8.75 15.85 30.05
N SER A 327 7.81 16.21 30.93
CA SER A 327 7.21 15.29 31.89
C SER A 327 6.41 14.15 31.24
N TYR A 328 5.95 14.30 29.98
CA TYR A 328 5.22 13.27 29.25
C TYR A 328 6.13 12.26 28.55
N ASN A 329 7.45 12.50 28.41
CA ASN A 329 8.37 11.59 27.75
C ASN A 329 8.33 10.17 28.33
N ALA A 330 8.26 10.03 29.65
CA ALA A 330 8.20 8.72 30.31
C ALA A 330 6.84 8.03 30.12
N GLN A 331 5.74 8.79 30.12
CA GLN A 331 4.40 8.25 29.86
C GLN A 331 4.29 7.77 28.40
N ALA A 332 4.76 8.55 27.44
CA ALA A 332 4.79 8.15 26.03
C ALA A 332 5.62 6.87 25.82
N LEU A 333 6.79 6.78 26.45
CA LEU A 333 7.60 5.55 26.41
C LEU A 333 6.82 4.34 26.91
N ALA A 334 6.14 4.48 28.06
CA ALA A 334 5.35 3.39 28.64
C ALA A 334 4.18 2.97 27.74
N THR A 335 3.48 3.94 27.11
CA THR A 335 2.41 3.66 26.16
C THR A 335 2.92 2.88 24.96
N TRP A 336 4.03 3.31 24.36
CA TRP A 336 4.60 2.64 23.18
C TRP A 336 5.14 1.24 23.50
N GLN A 337 5.70 1.03 24.70
CA GLN A 337 6.10 -0.31 25.17
C GLN A 337 4.91 -1.26 25.33
N GLN A 338 3.74 -0.74 25.69
CA GLN A 338 2.50 -1.53 25.77
C GLN A 338 1.89 -1.78 24.38
N ALA A 339 1.88 -0.78 23.52
CA ALA A 339 1.33 -0.90 22.17
C ALA A 339 2.17 -1.81 21.26
N CYS A 340 3.49 -1.83 21.45
CA CYS A 340 4.44 -2.60 20.64
C CYS A 340 5.38 -3.45 21.53
N PRO A 341 4.87 -4.44 22.31
CA PRO A 341 5.64 -5.16 23.31
C PRO A 341 6.81 -5.99 22.74
N ASN A 342 6.75 -6.31 21.45
CA ASN A 342 7.77 -7.10 20.74
C ASN A 342 8.80 -6.23 20.00
N LYS A 343 8.71 -4.91 20.11
CA LYS A 343 9.63 -3.97 19.45
C LYS A 343 10.47 -3.22 20.48
N THR A 344 11.67 -2.84 20.11
CA THR A 344 12.53 -1.97 20.92
C THR A 344 12.10 -0.52 20.73
N ILE A 345 11.67 0.14 21.81
CA ILE A 345 11.27 1.55 21.77
C ILE A 345 12.49 2.44 21.99
N ILE A 346 12.78 3.28 21.01
CA ILE A 346 13.95 4.16 20.97
C ILE A 346 13.48 5.61 21.06
N GLN A 347 14.00 6.34 22.04
CA GLN A 347 13.69 7.76 22.23
C GLN A 347 14.70 8.64 21.47
N ILE A 348 14.20 9.58 20.63
CA ILE A 348 15.01 10.53 19.87
C ILE A 348 14.58 11.96 20.25
N ASN A 349 15.53 12.77 20.73
CA ASN A 349 15.25 14.19 20.96
C ASN A 349 14.92 14.86 19.63
N SER A 350 13.73 15.48 19.56
CA SER A 350 13.13 16.02 18.35
C SER A 350 12.89 17.54 18.43
N ASP A 351 13.50 18.23 19.40
CA ASP A 351 13.36 19.68 19.57
C ASP A 351 13.76 20.48 18.32
N ALA A 352 14.69 19.96 17.51
CA ALA A 352 15.16 20.62 16.29
C ALA A 352 14.16 20.54 15.13
N VAL A 353 13.12 19.68 15.21
CA VAL A 353 12.16 19.43 14.12
C VAL A 353 10.78 19.94 14.47
N VAL A 354 10.33 19.78 15.71
CA VAL A 354 8.95 20.03 16.15
C VAL A 354 8.45 21.45 15.86
N SER A 355 9.33 22.45 15.86
CA SER A 355 8.96 23.84 15.55
C SER A 355 8.65 24.10 14.07
N TYR A 356 8.91 23.11 13.21
CA TYR A 356 8.67 23.17 11.77
C TYR A 356 7.40 22.40 11.33
N ALA A 357 6.49 22.14 12.28
CA ALA A 357 5.19 21.47 12.08
C ALA A 357 5.28 20.00 11.65
N GLY A 358 6.28 19.29 12.14
CA GLY A 358 6.45 17.84 11.91
C GLY A 358 7.45 17.26 12.90
N VAL A 359 7.54 15.91 12.96
CA VAL A 359 8.49 15.22 13.83
C VAL A 359 9.15 14.06 13.07
N LEU A 360 9.30 12.88 13.68
CA LEU A 360 10.11 11.78 13.12
C LEU A 360 9.47 11.10 11.91
N HIS A 361 8.16 10.86 11.96
CA HIS A 361 7.41 10.24 10.86
C HIS A 361 7.45 11.07 9.58
N CYS A 362 7.33 12.38 9.74
CA CYS A 362 7.27 13.33 8.63
C CYS A 362 8.56 13.38 7.79
N ILE A 363 9.69 13.00 8.36
CA ILE A 363 11.02 13.16 7.75
C ILE A 363 11.61 11.84 7.23
N MET A 364 10.76 10.83 7.03
CA MET A 364 11.18 9.54 6.46
C MET A 364 10.06 8.91 5.66
N MET A 365 10.38 8.02 4.74
CA MET A 365 9.44 7.17 4.02
C MET A 365 9.93 5.73 4.02
N HIS A 366 9.00 4.76 4.13
CA HIS A 366 9.33 3.34 4.16
C HIS A 366 9.58 2.78 2.74
N VAL A 367 10.50 1.82 2.67
CA VAL A 367 10.75 1.01 1.48
C VAL A 367 10.60 -0.46 1.88
N PRO A 368 9.59 -1.18 1.36
CA PRO A 368 9.42 -2.60 1.63
C PRO A 368 10.47 -3.46 0.93
N PRO A 369 10.72 -4.72 1.38
CA PRO A 369 11.69 -5.60 0.76
C PRO A 369 11.20 -6.13 -0.60
N ASN A 370 12.12 -6.60 -1.45
CA ASN A 370 11.77 -7.49 -2.55
C ASN A 370 11.15 -8.79 -1.97
N SER A 371 9.95 -9.16 -2.41
CA SER A 371 9.26 -10.35 -1.90
C SER A 371 9.97 -11.65 -2.29
N GLY A 372 10.73 -11.64 -3.38
CA GLY A 372 11.59 -12.73 -3.84
C GLY A 372 12.89 -12.91 -3.02
N GLY A 373 13.19 -12.01 -2.08
CA GLY A 373 14.45 -11.97 -1.35
C GLY A 373 15.61 -11.62 -2.28
N ALA A 374 16.55 -12.55 -2.47
CA ALA A 374 17.67 -12.39 -3.41
C ALA A 374 17.30 -12.75 -4.87
N ASN A 375 16.09 -13.21 -5.14
CA ASN A 375 15.66 -13.52 -6.50
C ASN A 375 14.78 -12.39 -7.04
N PRO A 376 14.86 -12.07 -8.32
CA PRO A 376 13.95 -11.13 -8.95
C PRO A 376 12.53 -11.68 -8.95
N THR A 377 11.55 -10.79 -8.85
CA THR A 377 10.13 -11.12 -8.98
C THR A 377 9.60 -10.71 -10.34
N ALA A 378 8.55 -11.38 -10.77
CA ALA A 378 7.86 -11.12 -12.01
C ALA A 378 6.35 -11.18 -11.77
N TYR A 379 5.60 -10.38 -12.49
CA TYR A 379 4.15 -10.45 -12.54
C TYR A 379 3.66 -10.27 -13.97
N LEU A 380 3.00 -11.31 -14.49
CA LEU A 380 2.36 -11.32 -15.81
C LEU A 380 0.98 -10.68 -15.67
N VAL A 381 0.88 -9.40 -16.02
CA VAL A 381 -0.33 -8.61 -15.86
C VAL A 381 -1.46 -9.14 -16.75
N GLN A 382 -1.15 -9.42 -18.03
CA GLN A 382 -2.08 -10.00 -18.99
C GLN A 382 -1.36 -10.69 -20.15
N PRO A 383 -2.03 -11.69 -20.83
CA PRO A 383 -3.30 -12.29 -20.47
C PRO A 383 -3.15 -13.31 -19.34
N ASN A 384 -4.01 -13.23 -18.33
CA ASN A 384 -4.06 -14.22 -17.23
C ASN A 384 -5.10 -15.32 -17.47
N SER A 385 -5.87 -15.22 -18.54
CA SER A 385 -6.85 -16.19 -19.02
C SER A 385 -7.29 -15.81 -20.43
N GLY A 386 -8.02 -16.68 -21.11
CA GLY A 386 -8.69 -16.31 -22.36
C GLY A 386 -8.79 -17.44 -23.37
N THR A 387 -9.61 -17.17 -24.41
CA THR A 387 -9.74 -18.03 -25.58
C THR A 387 -9.26 -17.24 -26.78
N PHE A 388 -8.35 -17.82 -27.54
CA PHE A 388 -7.67 -17.17 -28.66
C PHE A 388 -7.73 -18.07 -29.90
N ASN A 389 -7.69 -17.45 -31.09
CA ASN A 389 -7.52 -18.17 -32.33
C ASN A 389 -6.04 -18.17 -32.77
N PRO A 390 -5.59 -19.21 -33.47
CA PRO A 390 -4.29 -19.18 -34.12
C PRO A 390 -4.12 -17.92 -34.99
N GLY A 391 -3.03 -17.18 -34.75
CA GLY A 391 -2.72 -15.95 -35.47
C GLY A 391 -3.26 -14.67 -34.85
N ASP A 392 -4.05 -14.76 -33.78
CA ASP A 392 -4.47 -13.57 -33.04
C ASP A 392 -3.22 -12.81 -32.52
N ALA A 393 -3.31 -11.49 -32.51
CA ALA A 393 -2.30 -10.62 -31.93
C ALA A 393 -2.79 -10.23 -30.52
N VAL A 394 -2.09 -10.68 -29.49
CA VAL A 394 -2.44 -10.49 -28.08
C VAL A 394 -1.35 -9.70 -27.39
N ASP A 395 -1.71 -8.60 -26.74
CA ASP A 395 -0.75 -7.84 -25.96
C ASP A 395 -0.52 -8.54 -24.61
N VAL A 396 0.73 -8.94 -24.41
CA VAL A 396 1.24 -9.48 -23.15
C VAL A 396 1.89 -8.36 -22.40
N GLU A 397 1.41 -8.08 -21.20
CA GLU A 397 1.91 -7.02 -20.32
C GLU A 397 2.50 -7.63 -19.06
N TRP A 398 3.60 -7.07 -18.58
CA TRP A 398 4.27 -7.52 -17.35
C TRP A 398 4.98 -6.39 -16.63
N ILE A 399 5.24 -6.64 -15.35
CA ILE A 399 6.19 -5.92 -14.51
C ILE A 399 7.18 -6.91 -13.90
N SER A 400 8.31 -6.41 -13.47
CA SER A 400 9.28 -7.15 -12.65
C SER A 400 9.98 -6.24 -11.68
N ASP A 401 10.55 -6.81 -10.63
CA ASP A 401 11.22 -6.07 -9.56
C ASP A 401 12.39 -6.87 -8.99
N ASP A 402 13.42 -6.15 -8.56
CA ASP A 402 14.59 -6.69 -7.89
C ASP A 402 15.32 -5.58 -7.11
N ASP A 403 16.14 -5.96 -6.12
CA ASP A 403 16.91 -5.00 -5.30
C ASP A 403 18.08 -4.39 -6.07
N GLU A 404 18.79 -5.21 -6.86
CA GLU A 404 19.97 -4.82 -7.64
C GLU A 404 19.64 -4.55 -9.11
N GLY A 405 18.42 -4.86 -9.52
CA GLY A 405 17.87 -4.62 -10.84
C GLY A 405 17.78 -5.86 -11.72
N VAL A 406 16.69 -5.92 -12.48
CA VAL A 406 16.42 -6.97 -13.46
C VAL A 406 17.27 -6.74 -14.72
N SER A 407 18.02 -7.74 -15.14
CA SER A 407 18.90 -7.67 -16.33
C SER A 407 18.21 -8.04 -17.63
N SER A 408 17.24 -8.96 -17.58
CA SER A 408 16.52 -9.42 -18.76
C SER A 408 15.20 -10.10 -18.41
N ALA A 409 14.24 -10.02 -19.32
CA ALA A 409 13.01 -10.80 -19.27
C ALA A 409 12.87 -11.66 -20.53
N LYS A 410 12.22 -12.82 -20.39
CA LYS A 410 11.96 -13.78 -21.44
C LYS A 410 10.53 -14.28 -21.33
N LEU A 411 9.79 -14.24 -22.43
CA LEU A 411 8.44 -14.79 -22.54
C LEU A 411 8.48 -16.18 -23.15
N GLN A 412 7.76 -17.13 -22.55
CA GLN A 412 7.65 -18.50 -22.99
C GLN A 412 6.18 -18.93 -23.08
N PHE A 413 5.89 -19.87 -23.97
CA PHE A 413 4.58 -20.48 -24.11
C PHE A 413 4.67 -22.00 -23.99
N SER A 414 3.69 -22.60 -23.35
CA SER A 414 3.46 -24.04 -23.27
C SER A 414 2.08 -24.36 -23.85
N ASP A 415 1.93 -25.42 -24.60
CA ASP A 415 0.65 -25.95 -25.07
C ASP A 415 0.23 -27.23 -24.35
N ASP A 416 1.03 -27.71 -23.40
CA ASP A 416 0.91 -29.01 -22.71
C ASP A 416 0.81 -28.87 -21.18
N GLY A 417 0.29 -27.72 -20.69
CA GLY A 417 0.08 -27.46 -19.26
C GLY A 417 1.39 -27.26 -18.49
N GLY A 418 2.44 -26.76 -19.14
CA GLY A 418 3.72 -26.46 -18.50
C GLY A 418 4.73 -27.62 -18.52
N SER A 419 4.42 -28.73 -19.18
CA SER A 419 5.33 -29.86 -19.27
C SER A 419 6.53 -29.55 -20.17
N SER A 420 6.32 -28.75 -21.23
CA SER A 420 7.38 -28.20 -22.08
C SER A 420 7.14 -26.72 -22.38
N TRP A 421 8.22 -25.98 -22.65
CA TRP A 421 8.17 -24.52 -22.86
C TRP A 421 8.93 -24.14 -24.13
N SER A 422 8.26 -23.42 -25.02
CA SER A 422 8.86 -22.77 -26.18
C SER A 422 9.08 -21.29 -25.93
N THR A 423 10.20 -20.75 -26.43
CA THR A 423 10.48 -19.31 -26.27
C THR A 423 9.65 -18.52 -27.28
N VAL A 424 8.90 -17.55 -26.77
CA VAL A 424 8.15 -16.57 -27.56
C VAL A 424 9.02 -15.36 -27.89
N ALA A 425 9.65 -14.79 -26.86
CA ALA A 425 10.54 -13.64 -27.01
C ALA A 425 11.64 -13.65 -25.94
N ASN A 426 12.81 -13.09 -26.28
CA ASN A 426 13.97 -12.95 -25.40
C ASN A 426 14.37 -11.49 -25.30
N ASN A 427 15.19 -11.18 -24.29
CA ASN A 427 15.77 -9.85 -24.05
C ASN A 427 14.71 -8.75 -24.03
N LEU A 428 13.60 -9.04 -23.40
CA LEU A 428 12.54 -8.07 -23.12
C LEU A 428 12.99 -7.12 -22.00
N GLY A 429 12.37 -5.94 -21.96
CA GLY A 429 12.57 -4.98 -20.86
C GLY A 429 12.05 -5.52 -19.52
N THR A 430 12.41 -4.81 -18.45
CA THR A 430 11.98 -5.16 -17.08
C THR A 430 10.47 -5.02 -16.86
N SER A 431 9.84 -4.12 -17.60
CA SER A 431 8.38 -3.95 -17.67
C SER A 431 8.00 -3.58 -19.10
N GLY A 432 6.75 -3.77 -19.46
CA GLY A 432 6.23 -3.33 -20.75
C GLY A 432 5.20 -4.25 -21.35
N THR A 433 5.05 -4.11 -22.66
CA THR A 433 4.12 -4.88 -23.48
C THR A 433 4.85 -5.56 -24.63
N TYR A 434 4.36 -6.74 -24.99
CA TYR A 434 4.82 -7.47 -26.17
C TYR A 434 3.60 -8.05 -26.90
N THR A 435 3.44 -7.72 -28.18
CA THR A 435 2.36 -8.29 -28.98
C THR A 435 2.73 -9.71 -29.38
N TRP A 436 2.12 -10.70 -28.73
CA TRP A 436 2.28 -12.11 -28.98
C TRP A 436 1.38 -12.57 -30.15
N SER A 437 1.96 -13.19 -31.15
CA SER A 437 1.19 -13.87 -32.16
C SER A 437 0.88 -15.29 -31.68
N VAL A 438 -0.39 -15.58 -31.47
CA VAL A 438 -0.87 -16.87 -30.99
C VAL A 438 -0.48 -17.99 -31.96
N PRO A 439 0.21 -19.05 -31.51
CA PRO A 439 0.70 -20.10 -32.38
C PRO A 439 -0.42 -20.95 -33.00
N SER A 440 -0.11 -21.62 -34.12
CA SER A 440 -1.03 -22.53 -34.80
C SER A 440 -1.10 -23.89 -34.09
N VAL A 441 -1.58 -23.89 -32.84
CA VAL A 441 -1.82 -25.07 -32.03
C VAL A 441 -3.28 -25.11 -31.57
N SER A 442 -3.73 -26.30 -31.13
CA SER A 442 -5.04 -26.43 -30.48
C SER A 442 -4.80 -27.00 -29.08
N THR A 443 -5.12 -26.22 -28.06
CA THR A 443 -4.94 -26.61 -26.67
C THR A 443 -5.99 -25.95 -25.75
N SER A 444 -6.38 -26.65 -24.71
CA SER A 444 -7.12 -26.10 -23.55
C SER A 444 -6.23 -25.93 -22.31
N GLN A 445 -4.93 -26.16 -22.45
CA GLN A 445 -3.93 -26.13 -21.38
C GLN A 445 -2.76 -25.16 -21.70
N GLY A 446 -3.02 -24.18 -22.56
CA GLY A 446 -2.03 -23.18 -22.92
C GLY A 446 -1.59 -22.36 -21.72
N LEU A 447 -0.30 -22.12 -21.55
CA LEU A 447 0.25 -21.26 -20.50
C LEU A 447 1.27 -20.30 -21.08
N LEU A 448 1.24 -19.05 -20.62
CA LEU A 448 2.33 -18.09 -20.79
C LEU A 448 3.13 -17.99 -19.50
N ARG A 449 4.45 -17.92 -19.63
CA ARG A 449 5.38 -17.73 -18.51
C ARG A 449 6.35 -16.59 -18.83
N LEU A 450 6.45 -15.65 -17.91
CA LEU A 450 7.51 -14.66 -17.87
C LEU A 450 8.65 -15.20 -17.00
N VAL A 451 9.88 -15.19 -17.48
CA VAL A 451 11.09 -15.51 -16.71
C VAL A 451 11.97 -14.28 -16.71
N VAL A 452 12.37 -13.84 -15.54
CA VAL A 452 13.25 -12.68 -15.33
C VAL A 452 14.56 -13.12 -14.69
N ASN A 453 15.65 -12.44 -15.03
CA ASN A 453 16.96 -12.65 -14.40
C ASN A 453 17.46 -11.30 -13.87
N ASP A 454 18.15 -11.33 -12.73
CA ASP A 454 18.83 -10.17 -12.16
C ASP A 454 20.27 -10.00 -12.70
N LEU A 455 20.98 -9.03 -12.15
CA LEU A 455 22.38 -8.77 -12.49
C LEU A 455 23.34 -9.76 -11.80
N ASP A 456 22.91 -10.42 -10.73
CA ASP A 456 23.68 -11.40 -9.97
C ASP A 456 23.56 -12.85 -10.52
N GLY A 457 22.65 -13.06 -11.46
CA GLY A 457 22.42 -14.34 -12.14
C GLY A 457 21.34 -15.21 -11.50
N ASN A 458 20.54 -14.66 -10.55
CA ASN A 458 19.36 -15.36 -10.05
C ASN A 458 18.19 -15.20 -11.03
N SER A 459 17.16 -16.03 -10.87
CA SER A 459 15.98 -16.03 -11.72
C SER A 459 14.69 -16.07 -10.91
N GLY A 460 13.69 -15.33 -11.39
CA GLY A 460 12.30 -15.41 -10.96
C GLY A 460 11.38 -15.70 -12.15
N ASN A 461 10.17 -16.08 -11.90
CA ASN A 461 9.19 -16.26 -12.96
C ASN A 461 7.76 -16.12 -12.44
N ASP A 462 6.87 -15.81 -13.37
CA ASP A 462 5.43 -15.85 -13.16
C ASP A 462 4.75 -16.54 -14.34
N VAL A 463 3.63 -17.20 -14.09
CA VAL A 463 2.84 -17.94 -15.08
C VAL A 463 1.41 -17.42 -15.03
N CYS A 464 0.77 -17.24 -16.18
CA CYS A 464 -0.63 -16.82 -16.21
C CYS A 464 -1.49 -17.68 -15.28
N ASP A 465 -2.41 -17.04 -14.54
CA ASP A 465 -3.21 -17.67 -13.48
C ASP A 465 -4.08 -18.82 -13.96
N ASN A 466 -4.51 -18.76 -15.22
CA ASN A 466 -5.41 -19.75 -15.81
C ASN A 466 -4.91 -20.21 -17.18
N ALA A 467 -5.31 -21.41 -17.57
CA ALA A 467 -4.99 -21.92 -18.88
C ALA A 467 -5.62 -21.06 -20.00
N LEU A 468 -4.82 -20.84 -21.04
CA LEU A 468 -5.26 -20.21 -22.27
C LEU A 468 -5.80 -21.29 -23.22
N VAL A 469 -6.97 -21.04 -23.80
CA VAL A 469 -7.56 -21.93 -24.82
C VAL A 469 -7.21 -21.40 -26.20
N ILE A 470 -6.61 -22.23 -27.06
CA ILE A 470 -6.25 -21.84 -28.40
C ILE A 470 -6.89 -22.80 -29.42
N GLY A 471 -7.47 -22.21 -30.50
CA GLY A 471 -7.98 -22.96 -31.62
C GLY A 471 -9.29 -23.69 -31.41
N GLY A 472 -10.18 -23.17 -30.54
CA GLY A 472 -11.52 -23.72 -30.36
C GLY A 472 -11.50 -25.17 -29.88
N GLY A 473 -10.54 -25.52 -29.04
CA GLY A 473 -10.55 -26.78 -28.30
C GLY A 473 -11.89 -26.89 -27.58
N SER A 474 -12.57 -28.04 -27.74
CA SER A 474 -13.80 -28.33 -26.97
C SER A 474 -13.45 -28.25 -25.50
N SER A 475 -13.67 -27.07 -24.89
CA SER A 475 -13.40 -26.87 -23.47
C SER A 475 -14.25 -27.84 -22.68
N THR A 476 -13.62 -28.88 -22.14
CA THR A 476 -14.30 -29.81 -21.25
C THR A 476 -14.55 -29.11 -19.92
N ALA A 477 -15.80 -29.15 -19.46
CA ALA A 477 -16.14 -28.60 -18.16
C ALA A 477 -15.32 -29.28 -17.06
N GLN A 478 -14.76 -28.49 -16.12
CA GLN A 478 -13.89 -29.02 -15.05
C GLN A 478 -14.25 -28.40 -13.68
N LEU A 479 -13.91 -29.17 -12.64
CA LEU A 479 -13.93 -28.73 -11.24
C LEU A 479 -12.53 -28.96 -10.68
N ILE A 480 -11.86 -27.87 -10.30
CA ILE A 480 -10.46 -27.93 -9.82
C ILE A 480 -10.42 -27.36 -8.40
N PRO A 481 -10.35 -28.22 -7.37
CA PRO A 481 -10.17 -27.76 -6.00
C PRO A 481 -8.74 -27.25 -5.79
N TYR A 482 -8.58 -26.17 -5.01
CA TYR A 482 -7.27 -25.59 -4.70
C TYR A 482 -7.26 -24.98 -3.28
N GLY A 483 -6.06 -24.72 -2.77
CA GLY A 483 -5.87 -24.17 -1.43
C GLY A 483 -6.39 -25.06 -0.30
N THR A 484 -6.32 -24.56 0.92
CA THR A 484 -6.75 -25.27 2.13
C THR A 484 -7.72 -24.44 2.94
N GLY A 485 -8.74 -25.09 3.52
CA GLY A 485 -9.68 -24.45 4.41
C GLY A 485 -9.18 -24.33 5.85
N LYS A 486 -9.94 -23.63 6.69
CA LYS A 486 -9.73 -23.46 8.12
C LYS A 486 -10.72 -24.33 8.90
N THR A 487 -10.23 -25.08 9.89
CA THR A 487 -11.02 -26.05 10.70
C THR A 487 -12.12 -25.36 11.51
N GLY A 488 -13.32 -25.94 11.50
CA GLY A 488 -14.46 -25.60 12.35
C GLY A 488 -14.96 -26.80 13.17
N SER A 489 -16.19 -26.72 13.66
CA SER A 489 -16.82 -27.71 14.56
C SER A 489 -16.94 -29.11 13.97
N LEU A 490 -17.14 -29.26 12.65
CA LEU A 490 -17.21 -30.54 11.95
C LEU A 490 -15.94 -30.89 11.16
N GLY A 491 -14.82 -30.21 11.44
CA GLY A 491 -13.57 -30.35 10.71
C GLY A 491 -13.41 -29.21 9.67
N VAL A 492 -12.57 -29.41 8.68
CA VAL A 492 -12.37 -28.42 7.62
C VAL A 492 -13.56 -28.48 6.66
N PRO A 493 -14.27 -27.35 6.43
CA PRO A 493 -15.32 -27.29 5.40
C PRO A 493 -14.76 -27.63 4.02
N VAL A 494 -15.55 -28.34 3.21
CA VAL A 494 -15.16 -28.74 1.86
C VAL A 494 -16.19 -28.20 0.86
N LEU A 495 -15.69 -27.42 -0.13
CA LEU A 495 -16.48 -26.95 -1.26
C LEU A 495 -16.25 -27.86 -2.47
N GLY A 496 -17.35 -28.31 -3.06
CA GLY A 496 -17.40 -29.07 -4.30
C GLY A 496 -18.65 -28.71 -5.11
N ALA A 497 -18.99 -29.53 -6.11
CA ALA A 497 -20.22 -29.36 -6.89
C ALA A 497 -20.88 -30.69 -7.24
N SER A 498 -22.18 -30.66 -7.51
CA SER A 498 -23.00 -31.86 -7.82
C SER A 498 -22.72 -32.46 -9.20
N ALA A 499 -22.21 -31.65 -10.13
CA ALA A 499 -21.89 -32.04 -11.49
C ALA A 499 -20.84 -31.08 -12.08
N LEU A 500 -20.24 -31.44 -13.20
CA LEU A 500 -19.38 -30.54 -13.96
C LEU A 500 -20.19 -29.33 -14.47
N PRO A 501 -19.57 -28.13 -14.56
CA PRO A 501 -20.23 -26.90 -15.00
C PRO A 501 -20.39 -26.86 -16.55
N VAL A 502 -21.18 -27.80 -17.08
CA VAL A 502 -21.47 -27.90 -18.50
C VAL A 502 -22.45 -26.78 -18.90
N LEU A 503 -22.16 -26.11 -20.02
CA LEU A 503 -22.99 -25.02 -20.56
C LEU A 503 -24.43 -25.46 -20.73
N GLY A 504 -25.38 -24.64 -20.26
CA GLY A 504 -26.83 -24.88 -20.32
C GLY A 504 -27.36 -25.88 -19.27
N THR A 505 -26.51 -26.46 -18.39
CA THR A 505 -26.95 -27.46 -17.40
C THR A 505 -27.05 -26.89 -15.98
N PRO A 506 -27.93 -27.48 -15.14
CA PRO A 506 -27.96 -27.12 -13.72
C PRO A 506 -26.77 -27.72 -12.95
N VAL A 507 -26.21 -26.94 -12.04
CA VAL A 507 -25.16 -27.33 -11.11
C VAL A 507 -25.47 -26.81 -9.72
N THR A 508 -25.14 -27.58 -8.69
CA THR A 508 -25.22 -27.10 -7.30
C THR A 508 -23.83 -27.10 -6.70
N LEU A 509 -23.35 -25.93 -6.29
CA LEU A 509 -22.17 -25.84 -5.43
C LEU A 509 -22.55 -26.37 -4.05
N GLN A 510 -21.76 -27.30 -3.51
CA GLN A 510 -22.05 -28.03 -2.29
C GLN A 510 -20.95 -27.78 -1.27
N VAL A 511 -21.34 -27.40 -0.05
CA VAL A 511 -20.41 -27.24 1.07
C VAL A 511 -20.76 -28.28 2.13
N SER A 512 -19.80 -29.08 2.51
CA SER A 512 -19.88 -30.03 3.62
C SER A 512 -19.02 -29.60 4.80
N ASN A 513 -19.28 -30.20 5.97
CA ASN A 513 -18.59 -29.88 7.23
C ASN A 513 -18.79 -28.41 7.68
N GLY A 514 -19.85 -27.75 7.25
CA GLY A 514 -20.23 -26.44 7.77
C GLY A 514 -20.82 -26.52 9.17
N LEU A 515 -21.03 -25.37 9.81
CA LEU A 515 -21.63 -25.31 11.14
C LEU A 515 -23.08 -25.81 11.09
N PRO A 516 -23.46 -26.84 11.88
CA PRO A 516 -24.85 -27.34 11.91
C PRO A 516 -25.86 -26.24 12.24
N ASN A 517 -26.87 -26.09 11.39
CA ASN A 517 -27.91 -25.04 11.45
C ASN A 517 -27.34 -23.60 11.43
N GLY A 518 -26.09 -23.43 11.03
CA GLY A 518 -25.42 -22.14 10.90
C GLY A 518 -25.65 -21.47 9.54
N ASN A 519 -25.06 -20.32 9.37
CA ASN A 519 -25.05 -19.54 8.14
C ASN A 519 -23.63 -19.29 7.65
N GLY A 520 -23.52 -18.88 6.40
CA GLY A 520 -22.24 -18.54 5.80
C GLY A 520 -22.44 -17.91 4.43
N TRP A 521 -21.34 -17.71 3.76
CA TRP A 521 -21.25 -17.02 2.48
C TRP A 521 -20.49 -17.89 1.48
N LEU A 522 -20.97 -17.99 0.26
CA LEU A 522 -20.18 -18.35 -0.91
C LEU A 522 -19.68 -17.05 -1.53
N ILE A 523 -18.38 -16.83 -1.53
CA ILE A 523 -17.74 -15.75 -2.25
C ILE A 523 -17.30 -16.24 -3.62
N ALA A 524 -17.41 -15.37 -4.64
CA ALA A 524 -17.18 -15.74 -6.02
C ALA A 524 -16.55 -14.61 -6.83
N GLY A 525 -15.61 -14.94 -7.70
CA GLY A 525 -14.94 -13.95 -8.55
C GLY A 525 -14.16 -14.56 -9.70
N PRO A 526 -13.65 -13.73 -10.61
CA PRO A 526 -12.94 -14.17 -11.80
C PRO A 526 -11.47 -14.56 -11.55
N ARG A 527 -10.95 -14.39 -10.32
CA ARG A 527 -9.52 -14.57 -10.02
C ARG A 527 -9.29 -15.28 -8.70
N LYS A 528 -8.15 -15.96 -8.59
CA LYS A 528 -7.61 -16.46 -7.32
C LYS A 528 -7.02 -15.30 -6.52
N LYS A 529 -7.04 -15.44 -5.20
CA LYS A 529 -6.41 -14.51 -4.24
C LYS A 529 -5.73 -15.34 -3.15
N SER A 530 -4.78 -14.74 -2.47
CA SER A 530 -4.21 -15.31 -1.24
C SER A 530 -4.02 -14.17 -0.24
N SER A 531 -5.01 -14.00 0.65
CA SER A 531 -4.93 -13.02 1.74
C SER A 531 -5.43 -13.63 3.04
N SER A 532 -4.84 -13.22 4.15
CA SER A 532 -5.24 -13.72 5.47
C SER A 532 -6.53 -13.05 5.94
N PHE A 533 -7.45 -13.86 6.52
CA PHE A 533 -8.61 -13.38 7.24
C PHE A 533 -8.93 -14.34 8.38
N ASP A 534 -9.03 -13.85 9.58
CA ASP A 534 -9.40 -14.59 10.81
C ASP A 534 -8.66 -15.94 10.97
N GLY A 535 -7.37 -16.00 10.64
CA GLY A 535 -6.55 -17.21 10.70
C GLY A 535 -6.82 -18.24 9.58
N GLY A 536 -7.66 -17.90 8.59
CA GLY A 536 -7.84 -18.62 7.33
C GLY A 536 -7.23 -17.84 6.16
N THR A 537 -7.34 -18.39 4.94
CA THR A 537 -6.90 -17.73 3.71
C THR A 537 -8.10 -17.46 2.81
N VAL A 538 -8.30 -16.21 2.40
CA VAL A 538 -9.22 -15.85 1.33
C VAL A 538 -8.56 -16.23 0.01
N LEU A 539 -9.17 -17.17 -0.71
CA LEU A 539 -8.62 -17.81 -1.91
C LEU A 539 -9.23 -17.24 -3.21
N VAL A 540 -10.17 -16.30 -3.09
CA VAL A 540 -10.93 -15.74 -4.21
C VAL A 540 -10.89 -14.22 -4.15
N ASP A 541 -10.54 -13.59 -5.24
CA ASP A 541 -10.77 -12.16 -5.46
C ASP A 541 -12.24 -11.96 -5.82
N TYR A 542 -13.07 -11.87 -4.78
CA TYR A 542 -14.52 -11.96 -4.93
C TYR A 542 -15.15 -10.62 -5.33
N GLN A 543 -16.06 -10.71 -6.28
CA GLN A 543 -16.95 -9.62 -6.71
C GLN A 543 -18.41 -9.88 -6.34
N ASN A 544 -18.73 -11.13 -5.97
CA ASN A 544 -20.07 -11.56 -5.65
C ASN A 544 -20.07 -12.39 -4.37
N THR A 545 -21.12 -12.20 -3.55
CA THR A 545 -21.34 -12.97 -2.32
C THR A 545 -22.76 -13.52 -2.30
N TYR A 546 -22.92 -14.76 -1.86
CA TYR A 546 -24.19 -15.46 -1.78
C TYR A 546 -24.37 -16.06 -0.40
N ASN A 547 -25.47 -15.71 0.28
CA ASN A 547 -25.81 -16.34 1.57
C ASN A 547 -26.11 -17.81 1.39
N ILE A 548 -25.55 -18.66 2.27
CA ILE A 548 -25.87 -20.08 2.37
C ILE A 548 -26.23 -20.45 3.81
N SER A 549 -27.24 -21.31 3.97
CA SER A 549 -27.59 -21.88 5.27
C SER A 549 -27.25 -23.35 5.30
N PHE A 550 -26.84 -23.84 6.47
CA PHE A 550 -26.45 -25.22 6.67
C PHE A 550 -27.53 -26.04 7.38
N SER A 551 -27.73 -27.26 6.94
CA SER A 551 -28.60 -28.22 7.60
C SER A 551 -28.02 -28.66 8.95
N ALA A 552 -28.81 -29.44 9.73
CA ALA A 552 -28.32 -30.07 10.97
C ALA A 552 -27.12 -31.01 10.74
N ALA A 553 -26.88 -31.47 9.52
CA ALA A 553 -25.73 -32.30 9.15
C ALA A 553 -24.55 -31.45 8.63
N GLY A 554 -24.60 -30.13 8.72
CA GLY A 554 -23.54 -29.24 8.22
C GLY A 554 -23.40 -29.22 6.70
N GLN A 555 -24.49 -29.48 5.97
CA GLN A 555 -24.54 -29.44 4.50
C GLN A 555 -25.24 -28.16 4.06
N GLY A 556 -24.63 -27.41 3.13
CA GLY A 556 -25.17 -26.20 2.53
C GLY A 556 -24.82 -26.12 1.05
N GLY A 557 -25.32 -25.12 0.33
CA GLY A 557 -24.95 -24.96 -1.07
C GLY A 557 -25.78 -23.92 -1.82
N LEU A 558 -25.43 -23.73 -3.08
CA LEU A 558 -26.05 -22.80 -4.01
C LEU A 558 -26.35 -23.52 -5.32
N ALA A 559 -27.63 -23.59 -5.70
CA ALA A 559 -28.05 -24.10 -7.00
C ALA A 559 -28.03 -22.99 -8.05
N ALA A 560 -27.51 -23.29 -9.21
CA ALA A 560 -27.45 -22.39 -10.35
C ALA A 560 -27.59 -23.16 -11.67
N THR A 561 -27.95 -22.46 -12.74
CA THR A 561 -27.85 -22.99 -14.11
C THR A 561 -26.68 -22.31 -14.82
N VAL A 562 -25.77 -23.08 -15.36
CA VAL A 562 -24.67 -22.56 -16.17
C VAL A 562 -25.28 -21.96 -17.45
N PRO A 563 -24.97 -20.70 -17.82
CA PRO A 563 -25.48 -20.13 -19.06
C PRO A 563 -25.13 -21.00 -20.27
N SER A 564 -26.01 -21.00 -21.29
CA SER A 564 -25.80 -21.81 -22.52
C SER A 564 -24.97 -21.08 -23.59
N ASP A 565 -24.42 -19.92 -23.28
CA ASP A 565 -23.63 -19.12 -24.22
C ASP A 565 -22.28 -19.81 -24.53
N PRO A 566 -22.02 -20.20 -25.80
CA PRO A 566 -20.77 -20.85 -26.19
C PRO A 566 -19.52 -19.99 -25.95
N SER A 567 -19.64 -18.67 -25.91
CA SER A 567 -18.51 -17.77 -25.64
C SER A 567 -17.95 -17.92 -24.22
N LEU A 568 -18.70 -18.56 -23.32
CA LEU A 568 -18.27 -18.83 -21.96
C LEU A 568 -17.47 -20.14 -21.81
N ALA A 569 -17.35 -20.94 -22.85
CA ALA A 569 -16.58 -22.19 -22.81
C ALA A 569 -15.10 -21.89 -22.57
N GLY A 570 -14.52 -22.52 -21.54
CA GLY A 570 -13.13 -22.29 -21.10
C GLY A 570 -12.96 -21.18 -20.06
N LEU A 571 -14.00 -20.41 -19.78
CA LEU A 571 -13.90 -19.41 -18.71
C LEU A 571 -13.89 -20.08 -17.33
N SER A 572 -12.98 -19.61 -16.50
CA SER A 572 -12.89 -20.01 -15.09
C SER A 572 -13.61 -19.03 -14.18
N TRP A 573 -14.26 -19.57 -13.16
CA TRP A 573 -14.83 -18.81 -12.06
C TRP A 573 -14.46 -19.47 -10.75
N PHE A 574 -14.07 -18.66 -9.76
CA PHE A 574 -13.49 -19.13 -8.51
C PHE A 574 -14.47 -18.94 -7.37
N TRP A 575 -14.51 -19.92 -6.45
CA TRP A 575 -15.46 -20.00 -5.36
C TRP A 575 -14.78 -20.40 -4.06
N GLN A 576 -15.23 -19.86 -2.93
CA GLN A 576 -14.87 -20.32 -1.59
C GLN A 576 -16.05 -20.10 -0.65
N ALA A 577 -16.23 -21.00 0.33
CA ALA A 577 -17.21 -20.82 1.39
C ALA A 577 -16.56 -20.29 2.66
N TRP A 578 -17.20 -19.29 3.27
CA TRP A 578 -16.89 -18.79 4.60
C TRP A 578 -18.10 -18.95 5.50
N ILE A 579 -17.91 -19.48 6.71
CA ILE A 579 -18.98 -19.84 7.65
C ILE A 579 -18.73 -19.07 8.94
N GLU A 580 -19.75 -18.39 9.41
CA GLU A 580 -19.67 -17.49 10.56
C GLU A 580 -20.08 -18.15 11.87
N ASN A 581 -19.65 -17.58 12.99
CA ASN A 581 -20.05 -17.93 14.35
C ASN A 581 -19.79 -19.40 14.73
N ASP A 582 -18.75 -20.04 14.17
CA ASP A 582 -18.37 -21.40 14.56
C ASP A 582 -17.62 -21.35 15.92
N PRO A 583 -18.19 -21.97 16.99
CA PRO A 583 -17.66 -21.82 18.35
C PRO A 583 -16.31 -22.53 18.57
N VAL A 584 -15.86 -23.37 17.65
CA VAL A 584 -14.58 -24.10 17.72
C VAL A 584 -13.50 -23.42 16.90
N ALA A 585 -13.90 -22.56 15.95
CA ALA A 585 -12.94 -21.84 15.12
C ALA A 585 -12.14 -20.82 15.95
N SER A 586 -10.83 -20.75 15.70
CA SER A 586 -9.95 -19.72 16.29
C SER A 586 -10.33 -18.31 15.76
N GLY A 587 -9.88 -17.27 16.46
CA GLY A 587 -10.13 -15.88 16.06
C GLY A 587 -11.55 -15.44 16.35
N GLN A 588 -12.24 -14.81 15.39
CA GLN A 588 -13.60 -14.27 15.52
C GLN A 588 -14.70 -15.34 15.24
N GLY A 589 -14.33 -16.61 15.11
CA GLY A 589 -15.28 -17.69 14.87
C GLY A 589 -15.60 -17.94 13.40
N TRP A 590 -14.76 -17.47 12.48
CA TRP A 590 -14.90 -17.81 11.08
C TRP A 590 -14.15 -19.09 10.73
N THR A 591 -14.77 -19.92 9.88
CA THR A 591 -14.12 -21.06 9.22
C THR A 591 -14.31 -20.95 7.71
N CYS A 592 -13.45 -21.58 6.93
CA CYS A 592 -13.53 -21.54 5.48
C CYS A 592 -13.21 -22.86 4.80
N SER A 593 -13.74 -23.04 3.59
CA SER A 593 -13.44 -24.19 2.73
C SER A 593 -12.14 -24.01 1.94
N ASN A 594 -11.73 -25.08 1.21
CA ASN A 594 -10.88 -24.95 0.03
C ASN A 594 -11.51 -24.01 -0.99
N GLY A 595 -10.70 -23.46 -1.91
CA GLY A 595 -11.17 -22.85 -3.14
C GLY A 595 -11.63 -23.91 -4.15
N LEU A 596 -12.56 -23.54 -5.02
CA LEU A 596 -13.02 -24.34 -6.15
C LEU A 596 -13.02 -23.50 -7.41
N GLU A 597 -12.24 -23.91 -8.40
CA GLU A 597 -12.31 -23.35 -9.74
C GLU A 597 -13.32 -24.14 -10.58
N THR A 598 -14.25 -23.45 -11.20
CA THR A 598 -15.21 -24.01 -12.16
C THR A 598 -14.84 -23.55 -13.56
N VAL A 599 -14.34 -24.45 -14.41
CA VAL A 599 -14.10 -24.19 -15.83
C VAL A 599 -15.35 -24.55 -16.60
N LEU A 600 -15.99 -23.56 -17.23
CA LEU A 600 -17.20 -23.77 -18.00
C LEU A 600 -16.86 -24.50 -19.30
N GLY A 601 -17.68 -25.47 -19.75
CA GLY A 601 -17.37 -26.23 -20.95
C GLY A 601 -18.53 -27.10 -21.44
N TYR A 602 -18.22 -28.07 -22.30
CA TYR A 602 -19.15 -29.03 -22.88
C TYR A 602 -18.96 -30.41 -22.27
#